data_0bca077e6e151e4fda2bed452de9f8c3
#
_entry.id   0bca077e6e151e4fda2bed452de9f8c3
#
_cell.length_a   1.000
_cell.length_b   1.000
_cell.length_c   1.000
_cell.angle_alpha   90.00
_cell.angle_beta   90.00
_cell.angle_gamma   90.00
#
_symmetry.space_group_name_H-M   'P 1'
#
loop_
_entity.id
_entity.type
_entity.pdbx_description
1 polymer ?
#
loop_
_entity_poly.entity_id
_entity_poly.type
_entity_poly.pdbx_seq_one_letter_code
_entity_poly.pdbx_strand_id
1 'polypeptide(L)'
;GDANPSGKLAESYPLALSDTPAYPYRKLRGNCAEYRESIYVGYRYYDKAKVPLRYPFGFGLSYTRFAYEDLRLSEAGVRFRLRNTGSRAGAEIAELYICAAESETFRPEKELKGFAKVFLQAGEEKEVFIPFDDKSFRVFDSVANRFLEESGRYRILIGASAADIRLNGELVRAGEKLGRPDEKKRLPHYFSGAAQQIG
;
A
#
# COMPACT_ATOMS: atom_id res chain seq x y z
N GLY A 1 29.41 2.91 9.69
CA GLY A 1 29.52 2.21 8.42
C GLY A 1 29.80 0.72 8.50
N ASP A 2 29.78 0.09 9.69
CA ASP A 2 30.15 -1.33 9.84
C ASP A 2 28.99 -2.27 9.44
N ALA A 3 27.76 -1.78 9.53
CA ALA A 3 26.58 -2.49 9.09
C ALA A 3 25.77 -1.67 8.08
N ASN A 4 25.24 -2.35 7.04
CA ASN A 4 24.35 -1.71 6.10
C ASN A 4 22.94 -1.62 6.70
N PRO A 5 22.34 -0.43 6.79
CA PRO A 5 20.97 -0.29 7.27
C PRO A 5 20.00 -1.01 6.32
N SER A 6 18.99 -1.65 6.87
CA SER A 6 17.99 -2.40 6.10
C SER A 6 16.59 -2.31 6.69
N GLY A 7 16.41 -1.46 7.70
CA GLY A 7 15.09 -1.12 8.23
C GLY A 7 14.37 -0.15 7.30
N LYS A 8 13.03 -0.23 7.27
CA LYS A 8 12.18 0.69 6.54
C LYS A 8 11.15 1.30 7.48
N LEU A 9 10.70 2.52 7.16
CA LEU A 9 9.70 3.20 7.95
C LEU A 9 8.36 2.47 7.88
N ALA A 10 7.80 2.16 9.05
CA ALA A 10 6.49 1.52 9.16
C ALA A 10 5.32 2.51 9.11
N GLU A 11 5.60 3.77 8.82
CA GLU A 11 4.63 4.86 8.69
C GLU A 11 5.08 5.91 7.68
N SER A 12 4.15 6.80 7.30
CA SER A 12 4.43 7.93 6.42
C SER A 12 4.66 9.20 7.25
N TYR A 13 5.65 10.00 6.87
CA TYR A 13 5.95 11.28 7.50
C TYR A 13 5.51 12.43 6.60
N PRO A 14 4.46 13.17 6.94
CA PRO A 14 4.05 14.35 6.20
C PRO A 14 5.04 15.50 6.36
N LEU A 15 4.89 16.56 5.57
CA LEU A 15 5.71 17.77 5.68
C LEU A 15 5.35 18.60 6.92
N ALA A 16 4.08 18.62 7.28
CA ALA A 16 3.57 19.32 8.45
C ALA A 16 2.51 18.49 9.19
N LEU A 17 2.33 18.77 10.48
CA LEU A 17 1.28 18.13 11.30
C LEU A 17 -0.12 18.38 10.74
N SER A 18 -0.36 19.55 10.13
CA SER A 18 -1.61 19.90 9.48
C SER A 18 -2.00 18.99 8.31
N ASP A 19 -1.02 18.28 7.74
CA ASP A 19 -1.23 17.40 6.60
C ASP A 19 -1.74 16.01 7.00
N THR A 20 -1.83 15.74 8.31
CA THR A 20 -2.34 14.45 8.80
C THR A 20 -3.86 14.37 8.72
N PRO A 21 -4.46 13.21 8.40
CA PRO A 21 -5.91 13.05 8.25
C PRO A 21 -6.71 13.43 9.51
N ALA A 22 -6.15 13.20 10.69
CA ALA A 22 -6.79 13.51 11.96
C ALA A 22 -6.72 15.00 12.38
N TYR A 23 -5.83 15.80 11.76
CA TYR A 23 -5.56 17.17 12.20
C TYR A 23 -6.78 18.08 12.27
N PRO A 24 -7.71 18.12 11.30
CA PRO A 24 -8.90 18.96 11.37
C PRO A 24 -9.84 18.59 12.53
N TYR A 25 -9.79 17.34 12.98
CA TYR A 25 -10.69 16.76 13.99
C TYR A 25 -10.05 16.62 15.37
N ARG A 26 -8.80 17.08 15.56
CA ARG A 26 -8.05 16.91 16.81
C ARG A 26 -8.63 17.68 18.00
N LYS A 27 -9.47 18.68 17.76
CA LYS A 27 -10.11 19.43 18.83
C LYS A 27 -11.25 18.58 19.40
N LEU A 28 -11.12 18.23 20.66
CA LEU A 28 -12.21 17.54 21.38
C LEU A 28 -13.46 18.41 21.41
N ARG A 29 -14.59 17.83 21.12
CA ARG A 29 -15.91 18.43 21.37
C ARG A 29 -16.44 17.83 22.67
N GLY A 30 -16.24 18.56 23.78
CA GLY A 30 -16.48 18.02 25.12
C GLY A 30 -15.50 16.88 25.40
N ASN A 31 -16.01 15.69 25.75
CA ASN A 31 -15.21 14.49 26.03
C ASN A 31 -15.14 13.52 24.83
N CYS A 32 -15.50 13.97 23.61
CA CYS A 32 -15.52 13.12 22.43
C CYS A 32 -14.35 13.43 21.50
N ALA A 33 -13.62 12.38 21.09
CA ALA A 33 -12.67 12.41 19.97
C ALA A 33 -13.33 11.78 18.72
N GLU A 34 -13.21 12.43 17.58
CA GLU A 34 -13.80 11.95 16.33
C GLU A 34 -12.70 11.39 15.42
N TYR A 35 -12.83 10.11 15.04
CA TYR A 35 -11.96 9.42 14.08
C TYR A 35 -12.67 9.34 12.72
N ARG A 36 -12.49 10.37 11.90
CA ARG A 36 -13.23 10.50 10.61
C ARG A 36 -12.46 9.98 9.40
N GLU A 37 -11.20 9.63 9.59
CA GLU A 37 -10.34 9.12 8.52
C GLU A 37 -10.71 7.72 8.04
N SER A 38 -11.45 6.94 8.83
CA SER A 38 -11.87 5.58 8.48
C SER A 38 -10.66 4.70 8.10
N ILE A 39 -10.69 4.05 6.91
CA ILE A 39 -9.60 3.23 6.40
C ILE A 39 -8.45 4.05 5.78
N TYR A 40 -8.63 5.36 5.63
CA TYR A 40 -7.64 6.26 5.04
C TYR A 40 -6.68 6.80 6.08
N VAL A 41 -5.83 5.92 6.59
CA VAL A 41 -4.73 6.24 7.51
C VAL A 41 -3.38 5.98 6.83
N GLY A 42 -2.34 6.72 7.22
CA GLY A 42 -1.00 6.55 6.68
C GLY A 42 -0.97 6.71 5.15
N TYR A 43 -0.18 5.88 4.45
CA TYR A 43 -0.01 5.95 3.00
C TYR A 43 -1.33 5.85 2.23
N ARG A 44 -2.34 5.15 2.75
CA ARG A 44 -3.67 5.04 2.11
C ARG A 44 -4.34 6.40 1.95
N TYR A 45 -4.22 7.25 2.98
CA TYR A 45 -4.71 8.61 2.93
C TYR A 45 -3.87 9.47 1.99
N TYR A 46 -2.54 9.50 2.18
CA TYR A 46 -1.66 10.38 1.44
C TYR A 46 -1.66 10.10 -0.06
N ASP A 47 -1.77 8.83 -0.45
CA ASP A 47 -1.94 8.43 -1.85
C ASP A 47 -3.26 8.96 -2.41
N LYS A 48 -4.36 8.78 -1.69
CA LYS A 48 -5.70 9.17 -2.13
C LYS A 48 -5.88 10.68 -2.21
N ALA A 49 -5.41 11.39 -1.19
CA ALA A 49 -5.51 12.84 -1.09
C ALA A 49 -4.39 13.59 -1.85
N LYS A 50 -3.41 12.86 -2.43
CA LYS A 50 -2.25 13.41 -3.15
C LYS A 50 -1.43 14.40 -2.30
N VAL A 51 -1.34 14.13 -1.00
CA VAL A 51 -0.57 14.96 -0.07
C VAL A 51 0.91 14.60 -0.15
N PRO A 52 1.80 15.60 -0.36
CA PRO A 52 3.23 15.34 -0.42
C PRO A 52 3.79 14.90 0.94
N LEU A 53 4.76 14.00 0.91
CA LEU A 53 5.39 13.45 2.09
C LEU A 53 6.87 13.81 2.16
N ARG A 54 7.39 13.93 3.37
CA ARG A 54 8.83 13.97 3.61
C ARG A 54 9.44 12.58 3.43
N TYR A 55 8.81 11.56 4.02
CA TYR A 55 9.19 10.16 3.86
C TYR A 55 7.93 9.30 3.72
N PRO A 56 7.81 8.52 2.63
CA PRO A 56 6.69 7.60 2.47
C PRO A 56 6.83 6.37 3.39
N PHE A 57 5.74 5.66 3.59
CA PHE A 57 5.76 4.31 4.15
C PHE A 57 6.71 3.42 3.34
N GLY A 58 7.51 2.61 4.01
CA GLY A 58 8.53 1.77 3.36
C GLY A 58 9.82 2.49 3.00
N PHE A 59 9.97 3.79 3.27
CA PHE A 59 11.22 4.50 3.02
C PHE A 59 12.35 3.91 3.86
N GLY A 60 13.51 3.72 3.23
CA GLY A 60 14.72 3.28 3.90
C GLY A 60 15.97 3.72 3.14
N LEU A 61 17.09 3.77 3.86
CA LEU A 61 18.41 4.08 3.33
C LEU A 61 19.27 2.82 3.27
N SER A 62 20.17 2.76 2.31
CA SER A 62 21.15 1.68 2.16
C SER A 62 22.46 2.21 1.62
N TYR A 63 23.56 1.55 1.94
CA TYR A 63 24.89 1.80 1.34
C TYR A 63 25.08 1.05 0.02
N THR A 64 24.06 0.29 -0.42
CA THR A 64 24.05 -0.42 -1.70
C THR A 64 22.77 -0.10 -2.48
N ARG A 65 22.64 -0.66 -3.66
CA ARG A 65 21.49 -0.44 -4.56
C ARG A 65 20.93 -1.77 -5.02
N PHE A 66 19.62 -1.81 -5.27
CA PHE A 66 18.93 -3.01 -5.71
C PHE A 66 18.17 -2.76 -7.00
N ALA A 67 18.27 -3.70 -7.94
CA ALA A 67 17.47 -3.77 -9.16
C ALA A 67 16.37 -4.83 -8.97
N TYR A 68 15.19 -4.54 -9.50
CA TYR A 68 14.01 -5.40 -9.50
C TYR A 68 13.68 -5.73 -10.95
N GLU A 69 13.61 -7.01 -11.30
CA GLU A 69 13.48 -7.48 -12.67
C GLU A 69 12.56 -8.69 -12.77
N ASP A 70 12.10 -9.03 -13.97
CA ASP A 70 11.46 -10.29 -14.34
C ASP A 70 10.23 -10.66 -13.51
N LEU A 71 9.28 -9.72 -13.37
CA LEU A 71 8.03 -9.98 -12.68
C LEU A 71 7.23 -11.08 -13.38
N ARG A 72 6.84 -12.10 -12.64
CA ARG A 72 5.97 -13.18 -13.06
C ARG A 72 4.81 -13.31 -12.07
N LEU A 73 3.61 -13.30 -12.59
CA LEU A 73 2.38 -13.41 -11.83
C LEU A 73 1.78 -14.80 -11.98
N SER A 74 1.23 -15.33 -10.91
CA SER A 74 0.47 -16.56 -10.87
C SER A 74 -0.68 -16.46 -9.89
N GLU A 75 -1.57 -17.42 -9.87
CA GLU A 75 -2.65 -17.48 -8.87
C GLU A 75 -2.11 -17.66 -7.43
N ALA A 76 -0.92 -18.21 -7.26
CA ALA A 76 -0.31 -18.47 -5.96
C ALA A 76 0.46 -17.26 -5.38
N GLY A 77 0.82 -16.28 -6.20
CA GLY A 77 1.64 -15.15 -5.78
C GLY A 77 2.49 -14.55 -6.89
N VAL A 78 3.42 -13.72 -6.47
CA VAL A 78 4.33 -13.01 -7.37
C VAL A 78 5.76 -13.55 -7.23
N ARG A 79 6.45 -13.69 -8.37
CA ARG A 79 7.89 -13.98 -8.45
C ARG A 79 8.56 -12.86 -9.20
N PHE A 80 9.74 -12.48 -8.75
CA PHE A 80 10.58 -11.52 -9.44
C PHE A 80 12.04 -11.75 -9.05
N ARG A 81 12.96 -11.18 -9.83
CA ARG A 81 14.38 -11.21 -9.53
C ARG A 81 14.79 -9.94 -8.80
N LEU A 82 15.52 -10.10 -7.70
CA LEU A 82 16.12 -9.01 -6.95
C LEU A 82 17.64 -9.15 -7.01
N ARG A 83 18.33 -8.10 -7.45
CA ARG A 83 19.78 -8.09 -7.58
C ARG A 83 20.39 -6.92 -6.82
N ASN A 84 21.47 -7.19 -6.09
CA ASN A 84 22.31 -6.14 -5.49
C ASN A 84 23.27 -5.61 -6.56
N THR A 85 23.07 -4.39 -7.02
CA THR A 85 23.87 -3.75 -8.08
C THR A 85 25.01 -2.88 -7.53
N GLY A 86 25.14 -2.77 -6.21
CA GLY A 86 26.20 -2.02 -5.57
C GLY A 86 27.39 -2.91 -5.16
N SER A 87 28.37 -2.28 -4.52
CA SER A 87 29.64 -2.92 -4.13
C SER A 87 29.67 -3.45 -2.70
N ARG A 88 28.56 -3.33 -1.95
CA ARG A 88 28.44 -3.77 -0.55
C ARG A 88 27.30 -4.75 -0.40
N ALA A 89 27.46 -5.72 0.50
CA ALA A 89 26.36 -6.58 0.91
C ALA A 89 25.27 -5.77 1.63
N GLY A 90 24.01 -6.20 1.49
CA GLY A 90 22.91 -5.55 2.17
C GLY A 90 21.62 -6.32 2.03
N ALA A 91 20.61 -5.94 2.82
CA ALA A 91 19.29 -6.50 2.69
C ALA A 91 18.30 -5.43 2.14
N GLU A 92 17.41 -5.89 1.28
CA GLU A 92 16.29 -5.12 0.76
C GLU A 92 14.98 -5.68 1.27
N ILE A 93 14.00 -4.84 1.47
CA ILE A 93 12.60 -5.22 1.75
C ILE A 93 11.78 -4.83 0.53
N ALA A 94 11.33 -5.84 -0.20
CA ALA A 94 10.40 -5.67 -1.31
C ALA A 94 8.97 -5.78 -0.80
N GLU A 95 8.14 -4.79 -1.11
CA GLU A 95 6.77 -4.65 -0.64
C GLU A 95 5.79 -4.96 -1.79
N LEU A 96 4.83 -5.85 -1.52
CA LEU A 96 3.76 -6.20 -2.45
C LEU A 96 2.53 -5.36 -2.15
N TYR A 97 2.08 -4.59 -3.13
CA TYR A 97 0.83 -3.86 -3.08
C TYR A 97 -0.15 -4.37 -4.12
N ILE A 98 -1.42 -4.40 -3.76
CA ILE A 98 -2.52 -4.78 -4.65
C ILE A 98 -3.49 -3.61 -4.76
N CYS A 99 -3.90 -3.31 -6.00
CA CYS A 99 -4.83 -2.26 -6.34
C CYS A 99 -5.96 -2.83 -7.21
N ALA A 100 -7.20 -2.68 -6.79
CA ALA A 100 -8.36 -2.99 -7.64
C ALA A 100 -8.55 -1.84 -8.63
N ALA A 101 -8.18 -2.05 -9.88
CA ALA A 101 -8.06 -0.99 -10.88
C ALA A 101 -9.40 -0.34 -11.25
N GLU A 102 -10.47 -1.09 -11.20
CA GLU A 102 -11.81 -0.71 -11.68
C GLU A 102 -12.88 -0.76 -10.57
N SER A 103 -12.45 -0.85 -9.31
CA SER A 103 -13.40 -0.93 -8.19
C SER A 103 -14.15 0.39 -7.99
N GLU A 104 -15.46 0.32 -7.91
CA GLU A 104 -16.31 1.41 -7.48
C GLU A 104 -16.52 1.45 -5.97
N THR A 105 -15.94 0.50 -5.25
CA THR A 105 -16.08 0.34 -3.80
C THR A 105 -15.17 1.31 -3.06
N PHE A 106 -15.57 1.65 -1.84
CA PHE A 106 -14.77 2.44 -0.90
C PHE A 106 -13.54 1.66 -0.47
N ARG A 107 -12.39 1.92 -1.12
CA ARG A 107 -11.11 1.27 -0.80
C ARG A 107 -9.93 2.14 -1.21
N PRO A 108 -8.75 1.94 -0.59
CA PRO A 108 -7.52 2.65 -0.93
C PRO A 108 -7.08 2.42 -2.39
N GLU A 109 -6.26 3.32 -2.93
CA GLU A 109 -5.68 3.17 -4.26
C GLU A 109 -4.80 1.93 -4.38
N LYS A 110 -4.11 1.57 -3.29
CA LYS A 110 -3.35 0.32 -3.14
C LYS A 110 -3.28 -0.09 -1.69
N GLU A 111 -3.08 -1.36 -1.46
CA GLU A 111 -2.95 -1.94 -0.12
C GLU A 111 -1.74 -2.86 -0.05
N LEU A 112 -0.92 -2.70 0.98
CA LEU A 112 0.16 -3.63 1.29
C LEU A 112 -0.44 -5.00 1.64
N LYS A 113 -0.06 -6.03 0.88
CA LYS A 113 -0.56 -7.40 1.04
C LYS A 113 0.53 -8.42 1.35
N GLY A 114 1.79 -8.00 1.28
CA GLY A 114 2.91 -8.85 1.63
C GLY A 114 4.24 -8.12 1.52
N PHE A 115 5.29 -8.72 2.01
CA PHE A 115 6.65 -8.24 1.83
C PHE A 115 7.65 -9.40 1.96
N ALA A 116 8.85 -9.19 1.43
CA ALA A 116 9.98 -10.10 1.61
C ALA A 116 11.24 -9.32 1.93
N LYS A 117 11.96 -9.72 2.99
CA LYS A 117 13.30 -9.20 3.29
C LYS A 117 14.35 -10.17 2.78
N VAL A 118 15.22 -9.69 1.89
CA VAL A 118 16.20 -10.51 1.18
C VAL A 118 17.59 -9.93 1.38
N PHE A 119 18.50 -10.72 1.94
CA PHE A 119 19.91 -10.36 2.04
C PHE A 119 20.67 -10.83 0.79
N LEU A 120 21.50 -9.94 0.21
CA LEU A 120 22.29 -10.18 -0.98
C LEU A 120 23.72 -9.68 -0.79
N GLN A 121 24.70 -10.50 -1.21
CA GLN A 121 26.08 -10.06 -1.38
C GLN A 121 26.18 -9.03 -2.53
N ALA A 122 27.30 -8.32 -2.62
CA ALA A 122 27.57 -7.45 -3.77
C ALA A 122 27.52 -8.26 -5.08
N GLY A 123 26.70 -7.80 -6.02
CA GLY A 123 26.47 -8.47 -7.32
C GLY A 123 25.57 -9.71 -7.28
N GLU A 124 25.18 -10.19 -6.10
CA GLU A 124 24.29 -11.36 -5.96
C GLU A 124 22.87 -11.04 -6.44
N GLU A 125 22.22 -12.05 -7.01
CA GLU A 125 20.80 -12.01 -7.36
C GLU A 125 20.06 -13.23 -6.79
N LYS A 126 18.77 -13.04 -6.47
CA LYS A 126 17.87 -14.11 -6.01
C LYS A 126 16.49 -13.95 -6.63
N GLU A 127 15.86 -15.08 -6.91
CA GLU A 127 14.43 -15.11 -7.15
C GLU A 127 13.70 -14.94 -5.82
N VAL A 128 12.78 -14.00 -5.77
CA VAL A 128 11.93 -13.71 -4.62
C VAL A 128 10.51 -14.14 -4.92
N PHE A 129 9.88 -14.82 -3.98
CA PHE A 129 8.46 -15.19 -4.05
C PHE A 129 7.71 -14.57 -2.89
N ILE A 130 6.64 -13.83 -3.18
CA ILE A 130 5.69 -13.33 -2.19
C ILE A 130 4.34 -13.99 -2.49
N PRO A 131 3.83 -14.87 -1.61
CA PRO A 131 2.57 -15.55 -1.84
C PRO A 131 1.37 -14.61 -1.70
N PHE A 132 0.31 -14.89 -2.42
CA PHE A 132 -1.01 -14.40 -2.10
C PHE A 132 -1.62 -15.28 -1.00
N ASP A 133 -2.30 -14.64 -0.07
CA ASP A 133 -3.11 -15.31 0.94
C ASP A 133 -4.61 -15.14 0.63
N ASP A 134 -5.44 -15.74 1.45
CA ASP A 134 -6.89 -15.68 1.32
C ASP A 134 -7.49 -14.27 1.52
N LYS A 135 -6.68 -13.30 2.00
CA LYS A 135 -7.10 -11.90 2.25
C LYS A 135 -6.54 -10.92 1.22
N SER A 136 -5.66 -11.40 0.33
CA SER A 136 -4.92 -10.52 -0.59
C SER A 136 -5.83 -9.68 -1.47
N PHE A 137 -6.94 -10.24 -1.93
CA PHE A 137 -7.89 -9.57 -2.84
C PHE A 137 -9.21 -9.18 -2.19
N ARG A 138 -9.42 -9.55 -0.92
CA ARG A 138 -10.71 -9.31 -0.24
C ARG A 138 -10.86 -7.86 0.20
N VAL A 139 -12.12 -7.41 0.13
CA VAL A 139 -12.60 -6.15 0.69
C VAL A 139 -13.85 -6.43 1.53
N PHE A 140 -14.09 -5.64 2.56
CA PHE A 140 -15.32 -5.76 3.34
C PHE A 140 -16.48 -5.12 2.60
N ASP A 141 -17.50 -5.90 2.27
CA ASP A 141 -18.76 -5.42 1.70
C ASP A 141 -19.76 -5.15 2.83
N SER A 142 -20.09 -3.87 3.02
CA SER A 142 -21.00 -3.44 4.08
C SER A 142 -22.47 -3.84 3.82
N VAL A 143 -22.84 -4.13 2.58
CA VAL A 143 -24.17 -4.61 2.20
C VAL A 143 -24.33 -6.09 2.52
N ALA A 144 -23.35 -6.90 2.08
CA ALA A 144 -23.31 -8.33 2.38
C ALA A 144 -22.85 -8.63 3.81
N ASN A 145 -22.29 -7.64 4.51
CA ASN A 145 -21.72 -7.74 5.86
C ASN A 145 -20.67 -8.85 6.00
N ARG A 146 -19.79 -8.98 4.99
CA ARG A 146 -18.71 -9.96 4.97
C ARG A 146 -17.56 -9.53 4.06
N PHE A 147 -16.40 -10.19 4.21
CA PHE A 147 -15.30 -10.02 3.27
C PHE A 147 -15.57 -10.80 1.99
N LEU A 148 -15.41 -10.13 0.85
CA LEU A 148 -15.58 -10.67 -0.49
C LEU A 148 -14.36 -10.36 -1.35
N GLU A 149 -14.08 -11.22 -2.32
CA GLU A 149 -13.21 -10.92 -3.44
C GLU A 149 -14.07 -10.32 -4.56
N GLU A 150 -13.74 -9.10 -4.97
CA GLU A 150 -14.43 -8.42 -6.06
C GLU A 150 -13.92 -8.99 -7.40
N SER A 151 -14.82 -9.27 -8.33
CA SER A 151 -14.43 -9.62 -9.70
C SER A 151 -13.85 -8.41 -10.42
N GLY A 152 -12.78 -8.61 -11.18
CA GLY A 152 -12.20 -7.51 -11.96
C GLY A 152 -10.70 -7.61 -12.14
N ARG A 153 -10.14 -6.50 -12.61
CA ARG A 153 -8.72 -6.35 -12.87
C ARG A 153 -8.02 -5.75 -11.65
N TYR A 154 -6.91 -6.39 -11.29
CA TYR A 154 -6.05 -5.94 -10.20
C TYR A 154 -4.66 -5.62 -10.71
N ARG A 155 -4.14 -4.45 -10.37
CA ARG A 155 -2.71 -4.15 -10.54
C ARG A 155 -1.94 -4.70 -9.36
N ILE A 156 -0.86 -5.40 -9.67
CA ILE A 156 0.07 -6.00 -8.71
C ILE A 156 1.36 -5.20 -8.79
N LEU A 157 1.74 -4.58 -7.69
CA LEU A 157 2.83 -3.64 -7.64
C LEU A 157 3.90 -4.15 -6.67
N ILE A 158 5.15 -4.16 -7.10
CA ILE A 158 6.29 -4.43 -6.21
C ILE A 158 7.06 -3.13 -6.04
N GLY A 159 7.21 -2.70 -4.81
CA GLY A 159 7.88 -1.45 -4.46
C GLY A 159 9.02 -1.62 -3.47
N ALA A 160 9.95 -0.68 -3.53
CA ALA A 160 10.92 -0.45 -2.47
C ALA A 160 10.31 0.42 -1.34
N SER A 161 9.19 1.09 -1.61
CA SER A 161 8.35 1.83 -0.67
C SER A 161 6.98 2.08 -1.30
N ALA A 162 6.03 2.64 -0.55
CA ALA A 162 4.73 3.02 -1.08
C ALA A 162 4.81 4.05 -2.23
N ALA A 163 5.86 4.86 -2.29
CA ALA A 163 6.08 5.85 -3.35
C ALA A 163 7.08 5.40 -4.42
N ASP A 164 7.83 4.34 -4.18
CA ASP A 164 8.87 3.85 -5.10
C ASP A 164 8.49 2.45 -5.63
N ILE A 165 7.57 2.45 -6.61
CA ILE A 165 7.13 1.23 -7.27
C ILE A 165 8.11 0.87 -8.39
N ARG A 166 8.64 -0.34 -8.34
CA ARG A 166 9.68 -0.86 -9.22
C ARG A 166 9.15 -1.78 -10.32
N LEU A 167 8.16 -2.61 -9.99
CA LEU A 167 7.55 -3.52 -10.93
C LEU A 167 6.03 -3.42 -10.84
N ASN A 168 5.36 -3.60 -11.96
CA ASN A 168 3.91 -3.69 -12.01
C ASN A 168 3.46 -4.75 -13.02
N GLY A 169 2.32 -5.34 -12.75
CA GLY A 169 1.65 -6.29 -13.63
C GLY A 169 0.16 -6.34 -13.31
N GLU A 170 -0.58 -7.10 -14.08
CA GLU A 170 -2.03 -7.19 -13.92
C GLU A 170 -2.48 -8.64 -13.79
N LEU A 171 -3.48 -8.87 -12.93
CA LEU A 171 -4.22 -10.11 -12.81
C LEU A 171 -5.71 -9.83 -12.93
N VAL A 172 -6.42 -10.73 -13.59
CA VAL A 172 -7.88 -10.74 -13.59
C VAL A 172 -8.34 -11.79 -12.60
N ARG A 173 -9.23 -11.40 -11.70
CA ARG A 173 -9.80 -12.30 -10.69
C ARG A 173 -11.27 -12.53 -10.96
N ALA A 174 -11.70 -13.77 -10.85
CA ALA A 174 -13.11 -14.11 -10.76
C ALA A 174 -13.55 -13.98 -9.30
N GLY A 175 -14.59 -13.22 -9.07
CA GLY A 175 -15.10 -12.93 -7.74
C GLY A 175 -16.57 -12.56 -7.79
N GLU A 176 -17.03 -11.84 -6.78
CA GLU A 176 -18.42 -11.41 -6.66
C GLU A 176 -18.56 -9.94 -7.07
N LYS A 177 -19.78 -9.56 -7.43
CA LYS A 177 -20.12 -8.13 -7.58
C LYS A 177 -20.42 -7.57 -6.19
N LEU A 178 -19.76 -6.50 -5.82
CA LEU A 178 -19.98 -5.86 -4.54
C LEU A 178 -21.27 -5.04 -4.51
N GLY A 179 -21.86 -4.96 -3.33
CA GLY A 179 -22.98 -4.10 -3.06
C GLY A 179 -22.59 -2.61 -3.14
N ARG A 180 -23.55 -1.76 -3.48
CA ARG A 180 -23.37 -0.30 -3.45
C ARG A 180 -24.22 0.23 -2.28
N PRO A 181 -23.59 0.60 -1.15
CA PRO A 181 -24.33 1.15 -0.03
C PRO A 181 -24.92 2.51 -0.41
N ASP A 182 -26.18 2.73 -0.04
CA ASP A 182 -26.87 4.02 -0.26
C ASP A 182 -26.22 5.17 0.50
N GLU A 183 -25.44 4.87 1.53
CA GLU A 183 -24.66 5.84 2.31
C GLU A 183 -23.70 6.65 1.43
N LYS A 184 -23.25 6.11 0.31
CA LYS A 184 -22.41 6.84 -0.65
C LYS A 184 -23.09 8.14 -1.13
N LYS A 185 -24.38 8.14 -1.26
CA LYS A 185 -25.17 9.35 -1.60
C LYS A 185 -25.29 10.32 -0.42
N ARG A 186 -25.29 9.81 0.81
CA ARG A 186 -25.43 10.60 2.04
C ARG A 186 -24.13 11.21 2.51
N LEU A 187 -23.00 10.52 2.27
CA LEU A 187 -21.67 10.89 2.74
C LEU A 187 -20.65 10.84 1.59
N PRO A 188 -20.83 11.62 0.51
CA PRO A 188 -20.01 11.52 -0.68
C PRO A 188 -18.52 11.80 -0.40
N HIS A 189 -18.20 12.68 0.51
CA HIS A 189 -16.82 13.02 0.87
C HIS A 189 -16.14 11.93 1.70
N TYR A 190 -16.88 11.24 2.55
CA TYR A 190 -16.39 10.08 3.31
C TYR A 190 -15.88 8.99 2.36
N PHE A 191 -16.68 8.66 1.35
CA PHE A 191 -16.35 7.61 0.38
C PHE A 191 -15.29 8.03 -0.66
N SER A 192 -15.05 9.32 -0.82
CA SER A 192 -13.98 9.82 -1.72
C SER A 192 -12.60 9.79 -1.08
N GLY A 193 -12.50 9.63 0.23
CA GLY A 193 -11.26 9.82 0.97
C GLY A 193 -10.83 11.27 1.10
N ALA A 194 -11.65 12.21 0.63
CA ALA A 194 -11.38 13.66 0.64
C ALA A 194 -12.00 14.36 1.87
N ALA A 195 -12.20 13.65 2.97
CA ALA A 195 -12.87 14.17 4.17
C ALA A 195 -12.23 15.44 4.76
N GLN A 196 -11.00 15.76 4.40
CA GLN A 196 -10.30 16.97 4.86
C GLN A 196 -10.54 18.21 4.01
N GLN A 197 -11.13 18.10 2.85
CA GLN A 197 -11.45 19.25 1.99
C GLN A 197 -12.75 19.92 2.36
N ILE A 198 -13.40 19.47 3.43
CA ILE A 198 -14.62 20.06 3.96
C ILE A 198 -14.19 21.03 5.06
N GLY A 199 -13.92 22.27 4.67
CA GLY A 199 -13.80 23.40 5.57
C GLY A 199 -15.15 23.76 6.19
#